data_428282f70317d55e1bf9be1d7ddc7160
#
_entry.id   428282f70317d55e1bf9be1d7ddc7160
#
_cell.length_a   1.000
_cell.length_b   1.000
_cell.length_c   1.000
_cell.angle_alpha   90.00
_cell.angle_beta   90.00
_cell.angle_gamma   90.00
#
_symmetry.space_group_name_H-M   'P 1'
#
loop_
_entity.id
_entity.type
_entity.pdbx_description
1 polymer ?
#
loop_
_entity_poly.entity_id
_entity_poly.type
_entity_poly.pdbx_seq_one_letter_code
_entity_poly.pdbx_strand_id
1 'polypeptide(L)'
;MKDKELRKLIGSRAKQRRVELGLNQPYVAEKMGVATSTIVRYEAGTIDNTKKLVLEGLSEALHVSVEWLKGETEEYETDITDKRELFIRDVMSSIVNKLPYDMKPDEADFSKDLLLLMLKEYELFVDSFQFACKNFKD
;
A
#
# COMPACT_ATOMS: atom_id res chain seq x y z
N MET A 1 7.33 12.79 -26.04
CA MET A 1 8.61 12.32 -25.54
C MET A 1 8.67 12.38 -24.01
N LYS A 2 8.44 13.54 -23.46
CA LYS A 2 8.35 13.70 -22.00
C LYS A 2 7.28 12.80 -21.39
N ASP A 3 6.17 12.60 -22.07
CA ASP A 3 5.07 11.75 -21.58
C ASP A 3 5.48 10.30 -21.47
N LYS A 4 6.25 9.79 -22.40
CA LYS A 4 6.72 8.40 -22.36
C LYS A 4 7.71 8.18 -21.22
N GLU A 5 8.61 9.12 -21.02
CA GLU A 5 9.57 9.07 -19.92
C GLU A 5 8.86 9.20 -18.58
N LEU A 6 7.87 10.09 -18.50
CA LEU A 6 7.06 10.27 -17.28
C LEU A 6 6.26 9.01 -16.97
N ARG A 7 5.65 8.37 -17.97
CA ARG A 7 4.93 7.10 -17.77
C ARG A 7 5.83 6.01 -17.22
N LYS A 8 7.04 5.91 -17.71
CA LYS A 8 8.03 4.94 -17.25
C LYS A 8 8.47 5.25 -15.83
N LEU A 9 8.69 6.51 -15.50
CA LEU A 9 9.08 6.94 -14.16
C LEU A 9 7.97 6.62 -13.15
N ILE A 10 6.75 7.01 -13.46
CA ILE A 10 5.59 6.72 -12.61
C ILE A 10 5.46 5.21 -12.40
N GLY A 11 5.53 4.44 -13.48
CA GLY A 11 5.42 2.99 -13.41
C GLY A 11 6.52 2.35 -12.58
N SER A 12 7.76 2.80 -12.78
CA SER A 12 8.92 2.32 -12.05
C SER A 12 8.80 2.63 -10.54
N ARG A 13 8.39 3.83 -10.19
CA ARG A 13 8.23 4.24 -8.79
C ARG A 13 7.06 3.50 -8.14
N ALA A 14 5.95 3.33 -8.86
CA ALA A 14 4.81 2.54 -8.36
C ALA A 14 5.23 1.10 -8.06
N LYS A 15 5.96 0.48 -8.96
CA LYS A 15 6.47 -0.88 -8.77
C LYS A 15 7.44 -0.95 -7.58
N GLN A 16 8.36 -0.01 -7.50
CA GLN A 16 9.32 0.08 -6.41
C GLN A 16 8.60 0.12 -5.05
N ARG A 17 7.64 1.02 -4.93
CA ARG A 17 6.90 1.16 -3.67
C ARG A 17 6.06 -0.08 -3.35
N ARG A 18 5.41 -0.65 -4.37
CA ARG A 18 4.64 -1.89 -4.20
C ARG A 18 5.52 -3.01 -3.64
N VAL A 19 6.70 -3.19 -4.19
CA VAL A 19 7.65 -4.22 -3.74
C VAL A 19 8.13 -3.92 -2.31
N GLU A 20 8.43 -2.67 -2.00
CA GLU A 20 8.81 -2.25 -0.65
C GLU A 20 7.74 -2.59 0.39
N LEU A 21 6.48 -2.44 0.03
CA LEU A 21 5.35 -2.74 0.90
C LEU A 21 5.00 -4.23 0.93
N GLY A 22 5.67 -5.05 0.13
CA GLY A 22 5.38 -6.48 0.05
C GLY A 22 4.03 -6.80 -0.60
N LEU A 23 3.52 -5.89 -1.42
CA LEU A 23 2.23 -6.06 -2.09
C LEU A 23 2.40 -6.72 -3.45
N ASN A 24 1.37 -7.45 -3.89
CA ASN A 24 1.35 -8.00 -5.24
C ASN A 24 0.47 -7.15 -6.15
N GLN A 25 0.58 -7.37 -7.44
CA GLN A 25 -0.19 -6.61 -8.43
C GLN A 25 -1.71 -6.80 -8.29
N PRO A 26 -2.22 -8.02 -8.05
CA PRO A 26 -3.66 -8.20 -7.82
C PRO A 26 -4.20 -7.38 -6.64
N TYR A 27 -3.43 -7.24 -5.58
CA TYR A 27 -3.83 -6.44 -4.41
C TYR A 27 -4.01 -4.97 -4.79
N VAL A 28 -3.04 -4.41 -5.51
CA VAL A 28 -3.11 -3.01 -5.95
C VAL A 28 -4.27 -2.83 -6.93
N ALA A 29 -4.47 -3.79 -7.82
CA ALA A 29 -5.58 -3.76 -8.78
C ALA A 29 -6.93 -3.73 -8.06
N GLU A 30 -7.09 -4.55 -7.04
CA GLU A 30 -8.32 -4.56 -6.23
C GLU A 30 -8.54 -3.22 -5.53
N LYS A 31 -7.49 -2.66 -4.94
CA LYS A 31 -7.56 -1.35 -4.28
C LYS A 31 -7.98 -0.24 -5.23
N MET A 32 -7.52 -0.29 -6.45
CA MET A 32 -7.82 0.73 -7.46
C MET A 32 -9.10 0.43 -8.24
N GLY A 33 -9.69 -0.75 -8.06
CA GLY A 33 -10.88 -1.15 -8.82
C GLY A 33 -10.63 -1.38 -10.30
N VAL A 34 -9.42 -1.88 -10.65
CA VAL A 34 -9.03 -2.16 -12.03
C VAL A 34 -8.56 -3.61 -12.16
N ALA A 35 -8.40 -4.08 -13.40
CA ALA A 35 -7.87 -5.40 -13.66
C ALA A 35 -6.38 -5.47 -13.34
N THR A 36 -5.90 -6.65 -12.93
CA THR A 36 -4.47 -6.86 -12.67
C THR A 36 -3.61 -6.53 -13.88
N SER A 37 -4.08 -6.88 -15.09
CA SER A 37 -3.38 -6.54 -16.32
C SER A 37 -3.19 -5.04 -16.51
N THR A 38 -4.10 -4.24 -15.99
CA THR A 38 -4.00 -2.79 -16.03
C THR A 38 -2.85 -2.30 -15.16
N ILE A 39 -2.69 -2.89 -13.96
CA ILE A 39 -1.56 -2.56 -13.07
C ILE A 39 -0.24 -2.94 -13.74
N VAL A 40 -0.17 -4.10 -14.36
CA VAL A 40 1.04 -4.52 -15.10
C VAL A 40 1.43 -3.47 -16.14
N ARG A 41 0.45 -2.95 -16.88
CA ARG A 41 0.69 -1.92 -17.89
C ARG A 41 1.05 -0.57 -17.30
N TYR A 42 0.45 -0.19 -16.17
CA TYR A 42 0.83 1.04 -15.47
C TYR A 42 2.29 0.97 -15.01
N GLU A 43 2.69 -0.14 -14.42
CA GLU A 43 4.07 -0.31 -13.94
C GLU A 43 5.09 -0.37 -15.08
N ALA A 44 4.69 -0.92 -16.21
CA ALA A 44 5.54 -0.97 -17.41
C ALA A 44 5.58 0.37 -18.17
N GLY A 45 4.63 1.27 -17.89
CA GLY A 45 4.53 2.54 -18.61
C GLY A 45 4.02 2.41 -20.03
N THR A 46 3.33 1.30 -20.34
CA THR A 46 2.83 1.04 -21.70
C THR A 46 1.48 1.67 -21.98
N ILE A 47 0.75 2.07 -20.94
CA ILE A 47 -0.49 2.83 -21.06
C ILE A 47 -0.38 4.10 -20.23
N ASP A 48 -1.32 5.03 -20.46
CA ASP A 48 -1.29 6.32 -19.77
C ASP A 48 -1.59 6.17 -18.29
N ASN A 49 -0.59 6.43 -17.47
CA ASN A 49 -0.69 6.47 -16.00
C ASN A 49 -0.56 7.90 -15.45
N THR A 50 -0.62 8.91 -16.32
CA THR A 50 -0.43 10.31 -15.93
C THR A 50 -1.73 11.03 -15.58
N LYS A 51 -2.87 10.39 -15.81
CA LYS A 51 -4.18 10.99 -15.51
C LYS A 51 -4.35 11.14 -14.00
N LYS A 52 -5.03 12.23 -13.62
CA LYS A 52 -5.24 12.58 -12.21
C LYS A 52 -5.84 11.42 -11.40
N LEU A 53 -6.88 10.78 -11.92
CA LEU A 53 -7.55 9.67 -11.21
C LEU A 53 -6.62 8.47 -11.02
N VAL A 54 -5.78 8.18 -12.02
CA VAL A 54 -4.81 7.09 -11.94
C VAL A 54 -3.75 7.40 -10.90
N LEU A 55 -3.20 8.60 -10.92
CA LEU A 55 -2.19 9.03 -9.95
C LEU A 55 -2.73 9.04 -8.53
N GLU A 56 -3.95 9.53 -8.34
CA GLU A 56 -4.60 9.50 -7.02
C GLU A 56 -4.82 8.07 -6.55
N GLY A 57 -5.27 7.18 -7.45
CA GLY A 57 -5.46 5.77 -7.12
C GLY A 57 -4.16 5.08 -6.71
N LEU A 58 -3.09 5.31 -7.46
CA LEU A 58 -1.77 4.77 -7.11
C LEU A 58 -1.26 5.36 -5.79
N SER A 59 -1.43 6.67 -5.60
CA SER A 59 -1.05 7.35 -4.37
C SER A 59 -1.73 6.73 -3.16
N GLU A 60 -3.03 6.52 -3.21
CA GLU A 60 -3.79 5.92 -2.11
C GLU A 60 -3.42 4.45 -1.89
N ALA A 61 -3.30 3.68 -2.95
CA ALA A 61 -3.01 2.25 -2.85
C ALA A 61 -1.59 1.99 -2.33
N LEU A 62 -0.65 2.84 -2.64
CA LEU A 62 0.77 2.66 -2.34
C LEU A 62 1.27 3.56 -1.22
N HIS A 63 0.41 4.42 -0.68
CA HIS A 63 0.75 5.35 0.41
C HIS A 63 1.96 6.22 0.06
N VAL A 64 1.88 6.86 -1.09
CA VAL A 64 2.90 7.81 -1.56
C VAL A 64 2.21 9.05 -2.08
N SER A 65 2.95 10.15 -2.19
CA SER A 65 2.42 11.37 -2.79
C SER A 65 2.43 11.26 -4.31
N VAL A 66 1.50 11.97 -4.94
CA VAL A 66 1.46 12.09 -6.41
C VAL A 66 2.75 12.74 -6.90
N GLU A 67 3.25 13.72 -6.17
CA GLU A 67 4.50 14.43 -6.50
C GLU A 67 5.69 13.47 -6.55
N TRP A 68 5.77 12.53 -5.62
CA TRP A 68 6.82 11.53 -5.65
C TRP A 68 6.70 10.60 -6.86
N LEU A 69 5.48 10.17 -7.17
CA LEU A 69 5.25 9.32 -8.35
C LEU A 69 5.73 10.03 -9.63
N LYS A 70 5.50 11.33 -9.72
CA LYS A 70 5.90 12.14 -10.88
C LYS A 70 7.37 12.55 -10.87
N GLY A 71 8.10 12.21 -9.81
CA GLY A 71 9.50 12.58 -9.69
C GLY A 71 9.76 14.00 -9.24
N GLU A 72 8.76 14.70 -8.75
CA GLU A 72 8.87 16.09 -8.32
C GLU A 72 9.48 16.23 -6.92
N THR A 73 9.47 15.15 -6.13
CA THR A 73 10.08 15.11 -4.81
C THR A 73 10.67 13.73 -4.55
N GLU A 74 11.66 13.66 -3.67
CA GLU A 74 12.23 12.40 -3.19
C GLU A 74 11.52 11.92 -1.92
N GLU A 75 10.72 12.77 -1.28
CA GLU A 75 9.93 12.38 -0.12
C GLU A 75 8.60 11.78 -0.59
N TYR A 76 8.37 10.52 -0.27
CA TYR A 76 7.19 9.82 -0.76
C TYR A 76 6.09 9.64 0.28
N GLU A 77 6.34 10.02 1.53
CA GLU A 77 5.35 9.85 2.58
C GLU A 77 4.21 10.84 2.44
N THR A 78 3.01 10.34 2.57
CA THR A 78 1.81 11.18 2.60
C THR A 78 1.69 11.82 3.99
N ASP A 79 0.61 12.57 4.20
CA ASP A 79 0.34 13.24 5.47
C ASP A 79 0.16 12.31 6.66
N ILE A 80 0.29 11.02 6.46
CA ILE A 80 0.29 10.06 7.56
C ILE A 80 1.66 10.15 8.22
N THR A 81 1.70 10.85 9.32
CA THR A 81 2.94 11.15 10.04
C THR A 81 3.50 9.96 10.83
N ASP A 82 2.71 8.92 11.00
CA ASP A 82 3.12 7.75 11.78
C ASP A 82 3.31 6.53 10.86
N LYS A 83 4.56 6.21 10.58
CA LYS A 83 4.93 5.04 9.77
C LYS A 83 4.42 3.72 10.37
N ARG A 84 4.33 3.67 11.69
CA ARG A 84 3.81 2.50 12.40
C ARG A 84 2.33 2.29 12.06
N GLU A 85 1.54 3.35 12.09
CA GLU A 85 0.12 3.26 11.75
C GLU A 85 -0.09 2.79 10.31
N LEU A 86 0.70 3.33 9.39
CA LEU A 86 0.66 2.93 8.00
C LEU A 86 1.01 1.44 7.82
N PHE A 87 2.05 0.99 8.48
CA PHE A 87 2.49 -0.40 8.43
C PHE A 87 1.41 -1.35 8.99
N ILE A 88 0.82 -0.99 10.14
CA ILE A 88 -0.24 -1.77 10.76
C ILE A 88 -1.45 -1.86 9.82
N ARG A 89 -1.83 -0.76 9.20
CA ARG A 89 -2.94 -0.70 8.25
C ARG A 89 -2.71 -1.62 7.06
N ASP A 90 -1.49 -1.61 6.50
CA ASP A 90 -1.15 -2.44 5.36
C ASP A 90 -1.15 -3.93 5.72
N VAL A 91 -0.60 -4.28 6.87
CA VAL A 91 -0.59 -5.65 7.36
C VAL A 91 -2.02 -6.15 7.60
N MET A 92 -2.86 -5.32 8.22
CA MET A 92 -4.26 -5.67 8.45
C MET A 92 -5.03 -5.89 7.15
N SER A 93 -4.80 -5.03 6.16
CA SER A 93 -5.40 -5.20 4.84
C SER A 93 -4.97 -6.52 4.18
N SER A 94 -3.69 -6.86 4.31
CA SER A 94 -3.17 -8.12 3.78
C SER A 94 -3.80 -9.33 4.47
N ILE A 95 -3.97 -9.26 5.79
CA ILE A 95 -4.61 -10.33 6.56
C ILE A 95 -6.07 -10.50 6.12
N VAL A 96 -6.80 -9.40 6.00
CA VAL A 96 -8.21 -9.44 5.59
C VAL A 96 -8.35 -10.11 4.22
N ASN A 97 -7.46 -9.77 3.28
CA ASN A 97 -7.50 -10.34 1.93
C ASN A 97 -7.17 -11.83 1.90
N LYS A 98 -6.47 -12.33 2.91
CA LYS A 98 -6.11 -13.76 3.03
C LYS A 98 -7.12 -14.57 3.84
N LEU A 99 -8.11 -13.93 4.45
CA LEU A 99 -9.13 -14.66 5.19
C LEU A 99 -9.95 -15.55 4.26
N PRO A 100 -10.39 -16.73 4.76
CA PRO A 100 -11.30 -17.59 4.00
C PRO A 100 -12.53 -16.82 3.53
N TYR A 101 -13.07 -17.22 2.40
CA TYR A 101 -14.21 -16.56 1.77
C TYR A 101 -15.41 -16.43 2.70
N ASP A 102 -15.62 -17.45 3.53
CA ASP A 102 -16.71 -17.52 4.50
C ASP A 102 -16.49 -16.64 5.75
N MET A 103 -15.31 -16.00 5.86
CA MET A 103 -15.00 -15.11 6.97
C MET A 103 -14.83 -13.65 6.53
N LYS A 104 -15.47 -13.27 5.43
CA LYS A 104 -15.39 -11.90 4.95
C LYS A 104 -16.08 -10.92 5.90
N PRO A 105 -15.48 -9.72 6.09
CA PRO A 105 -15.92 -8.78 7.13
C PRO A 105 -17.34 -8.23 6.99
N ASP A 106 -17.95 -8.34 5.82
CA ASP A 106 -19.29 -7.83 5.55
C ASP A 106 -20.41 -8.75 6.04
N GLU A 107 -20.07 -9.93 6.56
CA GLU A 107 -21.09 -10.91 6.97
C GLU A 107 -21.42 -10.91 8.47
N ALA A 108 -20.62 -10.29 9.32
CA ALA A 108 -20.92 -10.29 10.76
C ALA A 108 -20.12 -9.24 11.54
N ASP A 109 -20.76 -8.69 12.55
CA ASP A 109 -20.10 -7.84 13.57
C ASP A 109 -18.93 -8.55 14.23
N PHE A 110 -18.96 -9.87 14.27
CA PHE A 110 -17.89 -10.71 14.77
C PHE A 110 -16.57 -10.49 14.02
N SER A 111 -16.63 -10.39 12.70
CA SER A 111 -15.43 -10.16 11.88
C SER A 111 -14.78 -8.82 12.19
N LYS A 112 -15.61 -7.80 12.41
CA LYS A 112 -15.13 -6.47 12.77
C LYS A 112 -14.46 -6.47 14.13
N ASP A 113 -15.08 -7.11 15.12
CA ASP A 113 -14.53 -7.21 16.47
C ASP A 113 -13.23 -8.00 16.47
N LEU A 114 -13.16 -9.08 15.70
CA LEU A 114 -11.95 -9.89 15.56
C LEU A 114 -10.81 -9.06 14.95
N LEU A 115 -11.11 -8.29 13.91
CA LEU A 115 -10.11 -7.44 13.28
C LEU A 115 -9.58 -6.37 14.24
N LEU A 116 -10.47 -5.77 15.03
CA LEU A 116 -10.06 -4.77 16.03
C LEU A 116 -9.18 -5.40 17.10
N LEU A 117 -9.50 -6.62 17.54
CA LEU A 117 -8.70 -7.34 18.51
C LEU A 117 -7.33 -7.68 17.93
N MET A 118 -7.28 -8.18 16.70
CA MET A 118 -6.02 -8.50 16.02
C MET A 118 -5.14 -7.25 15.85
N LEU A 119 -5.75 -6.13 15.49
CA LEU A 119 -5.04 -4.86 15.36
C LEU A 119 -4.42 -4.44 16.70
N LYS A 120 -5.19 -4.56 17.79
CA LYS A 120 -4.72 -4.21 19.11
C LYS A 120 -3.56 -5.09 19.55
N GLU A 121 -3.66 -6.41 19.33
CA GLU A 121 -2.58 -7.35 19.65
C GLU A 121 -1.33 -7.07 18.81
N TYR A 122 -1.53 -6.73 17.54
CA TYR A 122 -0.43 -6.41 16.65
C TYR A 122 0.28 -5.13 17.09
N GLU A 123 -0.45 -4.11 17.51
CA GLU A 123 0.15 -2.89 18.05
C GLU A 123 1.02 -3.17 19.28
N LEU A 124 0.53 -4.01 20.18
CA LEU A 124 1.27 -4.43 21.37
C LEU A 124 2.55 -5.18 20.98
N PHE A 125 2.44 -6.05 19.97
CA PHE A 125 3.61 -6.78 19.46
C PHE A 125 4.64 -5.83 18.87
N VAL A 126 4.22 -4.89 18.05
CA VAL A 126 5.13 -3.91 17.42
C VAL A 126 5.82 -3.06 18.48
N ASP A 127 5.07 -2.59 19.48
CA ASP A 127 5.63 -1.80 20.57
C ASP A 127 6.65 -2.60 21.36
N SER A 128 6.35 -3.86 21.67
CA SER A 128 7.26 -4.75 22.39
C SER A 128 8.53 -5.02 21.59
N PHE A 129 8.37 -5.24 20.28
CA PHE A 129 9.51 -5.48 19.38
C PHE A 129 10.39 -4.25 19.28
N GLN A 130 9.81 -3.07 19.14
CA GLN A 130 10.57 -1.81 19.10
C GLN A 130 11.30 -1.55 20.40
N PHE A 131 10.65 -1.82 21.53
CA PHE A 131 11.26 -1.72 22.84
C PHE A 131 12.47 -2.64 22.96
N ALA A 132 12.31 -3.90 22.56
CA ALA A 132 13.40 -4.87 22.59
C ALA A 132 14.58 -4.43 21.71
N CYS A 133 14.29 -4.01 20.48
CA CYS A 133 15.33 -3.52 19.58
C CYS A 133 16.08 -2.31 20.15
N LYS A 134 15.37 -1.41 20.79
CA LYS A 134 15.95 -0.22 21.39
C LYS A 134 16.86 -0.55 22.57
N ASN A 135 16.48 -1.54 23.37
CA ASN A 135 17.22 -1.88 24.58
C ASN A 135 18.35 -2.89 24.36
N PHE A 136 18.34 -3.62 23.26
CA PHE A 136 19.40 -4.59 22.94
C PHE A 136 20.34 -4.11 21.83
N LYS A 137 20.35 -2.83 21.57
CA LYS A 137 21.11 -2.25 20.45
C LYS A 137 22.54 -1.87 20.82
N ASP A 138 23.04 -2.34 21.92
CA ASP A 138 24.43 -2.16 22.27
C ASP A 138 25.23 -3.43 22.02
#